data_e9a6ab9fa6afe65563b81126bd499e18
#
_entry.id   e9a6ab9fa6afe65563b81126bd499e18
#
_cell.length_a   1.000
_cell.length_b   1.000
_cell.length_c   1.000
_cell.angle_alpha   90.00
_cell.angle_beta   90.00
_cell.angle_gamma   90.00
#
_symmetry.space_group_name_H-M   'P 1'
#
loop_
_entity.id
_entity.type
_entity.pdbx_description
1 polymer ?
#
loop_
_entity_poly.entity_id
_entity_poly.type
_entity_poly.pdbx_seq_one_letter_code
_entity_poly.pdbx_strand_id
1 'polypeptide(L)'
;AAFYVGVVTNAAFASIFAANEQRVLRDVRDHEVVHRDFFAAVLGSARIPNLTPNFSSVNFGDRNSVLETARTFEDLGVSAYNGAARYIANLTYLGIAGKIVSVEARHAAAIRDLLAPRTGSFAPKAFDDANSPQTVLNAADPFIVENITAINT
;
A
#
# COMPACT_ATOMS: atom_id res chain seq x y z
N ALA A 1 -4.18 -0.28 -4.28
CA ALA A 1 -4.58 -0.29 -5.71
C ALA A 1 -5.19 1.04 -6.16
N ALA A 2 -6.32 1.52 -5.58
CA ALA A 2 -7.03 2.72 -6.06
C ALA A 2 -6.13 3.96 -6.15
N PHE A 3 -5.29 4.20 -5.16
CA PHE A 3 -4.33 5.32 -5.14
C PHE A 3 -3.42 5.30 -6.38
N TYR A 4 -2.74 4.20 -6.63
CA TYR A 4 -1.82 4.11 -7.78
C TYR A 4 -2.52 4.15 -9.14
N VAL A 5 -3.77 3.68 -9.22
CA VAL A 5 -4.59 3.90 -10.42
C VAL A 5 -4.79 5.41 -10.62
N GLY A 6 -5.16 6.15 -9.56
CA GLY A 6 -5.27 7.60 -9.61
C GLY A 6 -3.97 8.29 -10.02
N VAL A 7 -2.82 7.84 -9.49
CA VAL A 7 -1.50 8.39 -9.84
C VAL A 7 -1.21 8.25 -11.34
N VAL A 8 -1.28 7.02 -11.88
CA VAL A 8 -0.84 6.75 -13.27
C VAL A 8 -1.81 7.25 -14.32
N THR A 9 -3.08 7.51 -13.95
CA THR A 9 -4.09 8.07 -14.86
C THR A 9 -4.22 9.58 -14.76
N ASN A 10 -3.54 10.21 -13.80
CA ASN A 10 -3.55 11.67 -13.67
C ASN A 10 -2.88 12.34 -14.87
N ALA A 11 -3.47 13.41 -15.37
CA ALA A 11 -2.96 14.14 -16.53
C ALA A 11 -1.54 14.71 -16.31
N ALA A 12 -1.18 15.03 -15.07
CA ALA A 12 0.14 15.53 -14.72
C ALA A 12 1.21 14.44 -14.61
N PHE A 13 0.84 13.14 -14.58
CA PHE A 13 1.76 12.03 -14.31
C PHE A 13 3.05 12.06 -15.15
N ALA A 14 2.89 12.26 -16.46
CA ALA A 14 4.04 12.28 -17.37
C ALA A 14 4.92 13.54 -17.24
N SER A 15 4.40 14.61 -16.67
CA SER A 15 5.14 15.87 -16.50
C SER A 15 5.85 15.99 -15.15
N ILE A 16 5.34 15.32 -14.10
CA ILE A 16 5.92 15.40 -12.76
C ILE A 16 6.88 14.26 -12.42
N PHE A 17 6.84 13.15 -13.18
CA PHE A 17 7.70 11.99 -12.95
C PHE A 17 8.63 11.74 -14.16
N ALA A 18 9.91 11.49 -13.87
CA ALA A 18 10.86 11.05 -14.89
C ALA A 18 10.48 9.65 -15.43
N ALA A 19 10.95 9.28 -16.63
CA ALA A 19 10.57 8.05 -17.31
C ALA A 19 10.86 6.77 -16.49
N ASN A 20 11.95 6.75 -15.73
CA ASN A 20 12.29 5.64 -14.83
C ASN A 20 11.33 5.58 -13.61
N GLU A 21 10.94 6.70 -13.05
CA GLU A 21 9.97 6.80 -11.95
C GLU A 21 8.57 6.36 -12.41
N GLN A 22 8.16 6.81 -13.61
CA GLN A 22 6.91 6.39 -14.22
C GLN A 22 6.83 4.87 -14.36
N ARG A 23 7.95 4.22 -14.71
CA ARG A 23 8.01 2.75 -14.82
C ARG A 23 7.78 2.10 -13.45
N VAL A 24 8.52 2.52 -12.44
CA VAL A 24 8.36 2.01 -11.06
C VAL A 24 6.92 2.16 -10.58
N LEU A 25 6.32 3.35 -10.73
CA LEU A 25 4.96 3.61 -10.27
C LEU A 25 3.89 2.78 -11.04
N ARG A 26 4.13 2.49 -12.32
CA ARG A 26 3.27 1.58 -13.09
C ARG A 26 3.40 0.14 -12.63
N ASP A 27 4.62 -0.33 -12.36
CA ASP A 27 4.87 -1.68 -11.85
C ASP A 27 4.22 -1.87 -10.48
N VAL A 28 4.39 -0.90 -9.56
CA VAL A 28 3.70 -0.92 -8.26
C VAL A 28 2.18 -0.96 -8.45
N ARG A 29 1.61 -0.10 -9.32
CA ARG A 29 0.18 -0.11 -9.63
C ARG A 29 -0.29 -1.49 -10.09
N ASP A 30 0.46 -2.15 -10.95
CA ASP A 30 0.08 -3.45 -11.50
C ASP A 30 0.12 -4.54 -10.42
N HIS A 31 1.13 -4.54 -9.55
CA HIS A 31 1.19 -5.43 -8.41
C HIS A 31 0.00 -5.22 -7.46
N GLU A 32 -0.31 -3.99 -7.13
CA GLU A 32 -1.45 -3.63 -6.27
C GLU A 32 -2.81 -4.07 -6.84
N VAL A 33 -2.98 -3.96 -8.15
CA VAL A 33 -4.18 -4.44 -8.84
C VAL A 33 -4.28 -5.96 -8.71
N VAL A 34 -3.18 -6.68 -8.92
CA VAL A 34 -3.13 -8.15 -8.76
C VAL A 34 -3.42 -8.57 -7.32
N HIS A 35 -2.84 -7.89 -6.31
CA HIS A 35 -3.11 -8.17 -4.90
C HIS A 35 -4.59 -7.99 -4.56
N ARG A 36 -5.19 -6.87 -4.98
CA ARG A 36 -6.62 -6.61 -4.80
C ARG A 36 -7.49 -7.70 -5.43
N ASP A 37 -7.22 -8.04 -6.67
CA ASP A 37 -8.03 -9.00 -7.43
C ASP A 37 -7.87 -10.42 -6.86
N PHE A 38 -6.67 -10.77 -6.40
CA PHE A 38 -6.42 -12.00 -5.67
C PHE A 38 -7.30 -12.08 -4.40
N PHE A 39 -7.28 -11.06 -3.55
CA PHE A 39 -8.11 -11.06 -2.34
C PHE A 39 -9.60 -11.08 -2.66
N ALA A 40 -10.04 -10.35 -3.69
CA ALA A 40 -11.44 -10.38 -4.12
C ALA A 40 -11.87 -11.80 -4.54
N ALA A 41 -11.01 -12.52 -5.24
CA ALA A 41 -11.28 -13.89 -5.67
C ALA A 41 -11.26 -14.89 -4.51
N VAL A 42 -10.27 -14.79 -3.61
CA VAL A 42 -10.12 -15.74 -2.49
C VAL A 42 -11.21 -15.55 -1.43
N LEU A 43 -11.56 -14.32 -1.10
CA LEU A 43 -12.55 -14.02 -0.08
C LEU A 43 -13.99 -14.15 -0.59
N GLY A 44 -14.22 -13.96 -1.88
CA GLY A 44 -15.57 -14.07 -2.45
C GLY A 44 -16.60 -13.25 -1.69
N SER A 45 -17.64 -13.91 -1.18
CA SER A 45 -18.70 -13.26 -0.39
C SER A 45 -18.29 -12.93 1.05
N ALA A 46 -17.16 -13.43 1.55
CA ALA A 46 -16.65 -13.13 2.90
C ALA A 46 -15.86 -11.81 2.95
N ARG A 47 -15.61 -11.16 1.80
CA ARG A 47 -14.93 -9.87 1.76
C ARG A 47 -15.83 -8.76 2.34
N ILE A 48 -15.21 -7.76 2.94
CA ILE A 48 -15.91 -6.52 3.29
C ILE A 48 -16.46 -5.83 2.02
N PRO A 49 -17.50 -4.99 2.12
CA PRO A 49 -17.94 -4.15 1.00
C PRO A 49 -16.79 -3.33 0.41
N ASN A 50 -16.92 -2.94 -0.85
CA ASN A 50 -15.97 -2.03 -1.45
C ASN A 50 -15.97 -0.70 -0.69
N LEU A 51 -14.78 -0.23 -0.36
CA LEU A 51 -14.59 1.06 0.30
C LEU A 51 -14.46 2.17 -0.73
N THR A 52 -14.92 3.36 -0.36
CA THR A 52 -14.79 4.57 -1.17
C THR A 52 -13.51 5.30 -0.78
N PRO A 53 -12.49 5.37 -1.66
CA PRO A 53 -11.27 6.11 -1.37
C PRO A 53 -11.53 7.61 -1.23
N ASN A 54 -10.84 8.23 -0.27
CA ASN A 54 -10.81 9.68 -0.10
C ASN A 54 -9.37 10.17 -0.28
N PHE A 55 -9.07 10.76 -1.42
CA PHE A 55 -7.76 11.33 -1.72
C PHE A 55 -7.79 12.87 -1.79
N SER A 56 -8.73 13.52 -1.11
CA SER A 56 -8.87 14.98 -1.11
C SER A 56 -7.64 15.71 -0.54
N SER A 57 -6.87 15.06 0.30
CA SER A 57 -5.61 15.58 0.86
C SER A 57 -4.41 15.38 -0.05
N VAL A 58 -4.53 14.63 -1.15
CA VAL A 58 -3.42 14.29 -2.05
C VAL A 58 -3.41 15.22 -3.25
N ASN A 59 -2.32 15.93 -3.43
CA ASN A 59 -2.09 16.67 -4.67
C ASN A 59 -1.43 15.76 -5.72
N PHE A 60 -2.25 15.17 -6.61
CA PHE A 60 -1.76 14.31 -7.70
C PHE A 60 -0.95 15.06 -8.77
N GLY A 61 -0.93 16.39 -8.75
CA GLY A 61 -0.09 17.23 -9.61
C GLY A 61 1.27 17.56 -9.01
N ASP A 62 1.56 17.08 -7.79
CA ASP A 62 2.83 17.30 -7.11
C ASP A 62 3.54 15.99 -6.82
N ARG A 63 4.78 15.86 -7.33
CA ARG A 63 5.59 14.65 -7.18
C ARG A 63 5.80 14.24 -5.71
N ASN A 64 6.13 15.20 -4.86
CA ASN A 64 6.42 14.90 -3.45
C ASN A 64 5.16 14.49 -2.69
N SER A 65 4.03 15.17 -2.92
CA SER A 65 2.74 14.77 -2.35
C SER A 65 2.39 13.33 -2.71
N VAL A 66 2.56 12.93 -3.97
CA VAL A 66 2.30 11.56 -4.41
C VAL A 66 3.24 10.56 -3.75
N LEU A 67 4.56 10.81 -3.75
CA LEU A 67 5.54 9.86 -3.20
C LEU A 67 5.46 9.74 -1.68
N GLU A 68 5.18 10.83 -0.95
CA GLU A 68 4.98 10.78 0.51
C GLU A 68 3.71 9.99 0.88
N THR A 69 2.64 10.16 0.11
CA THR A 69 1.42 9.36 0.29
C THR A 69 1.67 7.89 -0.05
N ALA A 70 2.39 7.62 -1.15
CA ALA A 70 2.81 6.27 -1.52
C ALA A 70 3.62 5.61 -0.40
N ARG A 71 4.63 6.30 0.14
CA ARG A 71 5.41 5.81 1.27
C ARG A 71 4.53 5.44 2.46
N THR A 72 3.58 6.31 2.80
CA THR A 72 2.64 6.06 3.91
C THR A 72 1.84 4.78 3.68
N PHE A 73 1.35 4.55 2.47
CA PHE A 73 0.56 3.36 2.15
C PHE A 73 1.40 2.09 2.12
N GLU A 74 2.60 2.13 1.54
CA GLU A 74 3.47 0.94 1.49
C GLU A 74 3.94 0.55 2.90
N ASP A 75 4.38 1.51 3.71
CA ASP A 75 4.78 1.25 5.10
C ASP A 75 3.61 0.69 5.92
N LEU A 76 2.41 1.24 5.72
CA LEU A 76 1.21 0.75 6.38
C LEU A 76 0.87 -0.67 5.92
N GLY A 77 1.00 -0.96 4.63
CA GLY A 77 0.78 -2.28 4.04
C GLY A 77 1.73 -3.32 4.64
N VAL A 78 3.04 -3.04 4.68
CA VAL A 78 4.03 -3.92 5.32
C VAL A 78 3.66 -4.22 6.77
N SER A 79 3.38 -3.18 7.56
CA SER A 79 3.03 -3.35 8.98
C SER A 79 1.71 -4.08 9.19
N ALA A 80 0.76 -3.91 8.27
CA ALA A 80 -0.54 -4.58 8.30
C ALA A 80 -0.40 -6.09 8.05
N TYR A 81 0.33 -6.49 7.01
CA TYR A 81 0.59 -7.91 6.73
C TYR A 81 1.34 -8.59 7.86
N ASN A 82 2.39 -7.96 8.38
CA ASN A 82 3.16 -8.48 9.51
C ASN A 82 2.28 -8.64 10.75
N GLY A 83 1.43 -7.66 11.06
CA GLY A 83 0.51 -7.72 12.18
C GLY A 83 -0.59 -8.74 12.01
N ALA A 84 -1.12 -8.91 10.79
CA ALA A 84 -2.19 -9.84 10.46
C ALA A 84 -1.72 -11.31 10.47
N ALA A 85 -0.43 -11.58 10.26
CA ALA A 85 0.12 -12.93 10.14
C ALA A 85 -0.29 -13.85 11.30
N ARG A 86 -0.34 -13.31 12.53
CA ARG A 86 -0.72 -14.06 13.75
C ARG A 86 -2.18 -14.55 13.76
N TYR A 87 -3.04 -13.96 12.94
CA TYR A 87 -4.47 -14.31 12.85
C TYR A 87 -4.77 -15.28 11.70
N ILE A 88 -3.78 -15.61 10.85
CA ILE A 88 -3.96 -16.48 9.69
C ILE A 88 -3.65 -17.92 10.09
N ALA A 89 -4.68 -18.69 10.45
CA ALA A 89 -4.52 -20.09 10.84
C ALA A 89 -4.21 -21.03 9.66
N ASN A 90 -4.63 -20.68 8.44
CA ASN A 90 -4.38 -21.49 7.26
C ASN A 90 -2.96 -21.22 6.73
N LEU A 91 -2.07 -22.23 6.80
CA LEU A 91 -0.68 -22.12 6.40
C LEU A 91 -0.48 -21.78 4.91
N THR A 92 -1.39 -22.21 4.03
CA THR A 92 -1.35 -21.83 2.61
C THR A 92 -1.57 -20.33 2.44
N TYR A 93 -2.57 -19.77 3.11
CA TYR A 93 -2.83 -18.34 3.08
C TYR A 93 -1.74 -17.53 3.79
N LEU A 94 -1.20 -18.04 4.89
CA LEU A 94 -0.05 -17.42 5.55
C LEU A 94 1.17 -17.36 4.61
N GLY A 95 1.45 -18.46 3.89
CA GLY A 95 2.53 -18.49 2.90
C GLY A 95 2.32 -17.49 1.76
N ILE A 96 1.08 -17.28 1.32
CA ILE A 96 0.75 -16.27 0.30
C ILE A 96 0.91 -14.86 0.86
N ALA A 97 0.41 -14.59 2.07
CA ALA A 97 0.59 -13.30 2.75
C ALA A 97 2.08 -12.96 2.91
N GLY A 98 2.93 -13.95 3.22
CA GLY A 98 4.37 -13.80 3.26
C GLY A 98 5.00 -13.42 1.92
N LYS A 99 4.48 -13.94 0.81
CA LYS A 99 4.92 -13.53 -0.53
C LYS A 99 4.50 -12.09 -0.85
N ILE A 100 3.29 -11.70 -0.48
CA ILE A 100 2.79 -10.34 -0.71
C ILE A 100 3.59 -9.35 0.14
N VAL A 101 3.75 -9.55 1.45
CA VAL A 101 4.48 -8.59 2.31
C VAL A 101 5.93 -8.39 1.85
N SER A 102 6.55 -9.44 1.30
CA SER A 102 7.87 -9.33 0.67
C SER A 102 7.88 -8.41 -0.56
N VAL A 103 6.77 -8.30 -1.29
CA VAL A 103 6.62 -7.35 -2.41
C VAL A 103 6.35 -5.94 -1.87
N GLU A 104 5.45 -5.79 -0.90
CA GLU A 104 5.15 -4.50 -0.25
C GLU A 104 6.42 -3.86 0.34
N ALA A 105 7.29 -4.64 1.00
CA ALA A 105 8.55 -4.14 1.52
C ALA A 105 9.48 -3.61 0.41
N ARG A 106 9.48 -4.25 -0.78
CA ARG A 106 10.23 -3.76 -1.94
C ARG A 106 9.60 -2.50 -2.54
N HIS A 107 8.26 -2.40 -2.56
CA HIS A 107 7.58 -1.16 -2.94
C HIS A 107 7.97 -0.02 -2.01
N ALA A 108 7.87 -0.23 -0.68
CA ALA A 108 8.28 0.75 0.32
C ALA A 108 9.72 1.21 0.13
N ALA A 109 10.64 0.28 -0.10
CA ALA A 109 12.05 0.59 -0.36
C ALA A 109 12.24 1.42 -1.63
N ALA A 110 11.57 1.03 -2.73
CA ALA A 110 11.64 1.75 -4.00
C ALA A 110 11.08 3.18 -3.89
N ILE A 111 9.93 3.36 -3.25
CA ILE A 111 9.33 4.69 -3.03
C ILE A 111 10.24 5.57 -2.17
N ARG A 112 10.85 5.01 -1.11
CA ARG A 112 11.82 5.74 -0.28
C ARG A 112 13.07 6.15 -1.05
N ASP A 113 13.57 5.28 -1.93
CA ASP A 113 14.72 5.64 -2.78
C ASP A 113 14.35 6.73 -3.80
N LEU A 114 13.12 6.74 -4.34
CA LEU A 114 12.65 7.85 -5.18
C LEU A 114 12.56 9.17 -4.40
N LEU A 115 12.18 9.14 -3.12
CA LEU A 115 12.12 10.34 -2.27
C LEU A 115 13.50 10.85 -1.86
N ALA A 116 14.40 9.96 -1.50
CA ALA A 116 15.74 10.30 -1.00
C ALA A 116 16.81 9.35 -1.62
N PRO A 117 17.15 9.55 -2.90
CA PRO A 117 18.01 8.64 -3.65
C PRO A 117 19.38 8.45 -3.02
N ARG A 118 19.83 7.19 -2.95
CA ARG A 118 21.17 6.82 -2.44
C ARG A 118 21.43 7.25 -1.00
N THR A 119 20.41 7.39 -0.20
CA THR A 119 20.51 7.54 1.26
C THR A 119 20.25 6.18 1.94
N GLY A 120 20.51 6.06 3.22
CA GLY A 120 20.15 4.86 4.00
C GLY A 120 18.64 4.70 4.27
N SER A 121 17.79 5.59 3.74
CA SER A 121 16.35 5.64 4.03
C SER A 121 15.54 4.53 3.38
N PHE A 122 16.09 3.84 2.36
CA PHE A 122 15.38 2.75 1.65
C PHE A 122 15.02 1.57 2.58
N ALA A 123 15.85 1.28 3.59
CA ALA A 123 15.63 0.23 4.59
C ALA A 123 16.04 0.74 5.99
N PRO A 124 15.25 1.62 6.62
CA PRO A 124 15.67 2.34 7.82
C PRO A 124 15.69 1.50 9.09
N LYS A 125 15.06 0.32 9.07
CA LYS A 125 14.95 -0.60 10.22
C LYS A 125 15.44 -1.99 9.85
N ALA A 126 16.00 -2.71 10.82
CA ALA A 126 16.38 -4.12 10.67
C ALA A 126 15.16 -5.06 10.70
N PHE A 127 14.09 -4.67 11.36
CA PHE A 127 12.82 -5.38 11.45
C PHE A 127 11.67 -4.40 11.17
N ASP A 128 10.73 -4.80 10.33
CA ASP A 128 9.54 -4.02 10.06
C ASP A 128 8.54 -4.07 11.21
N ASP A 129 7.71 -3.04 11.30
CA ASP A 129 6.64 -2.99 12.28
C ASP A 129 5.55 -4.05 11.99
N ALA A 130 4.85 -4.47 13.04
CA ALA A 130 3.71 -5.39 12.98
C ALA A 130 2.53 -4.76 13.74
N ASN A 131 1.70 -4.00 13.03
CA ASN A 131 0.63 -3.22 13.62
C ASN A 131 -0.64 -4.07 13.83
N SER A 132 -1.39 -3.74 14.89
CA SER A 132 -2.71 -4.33 15.11
C SER A 132 -3.70 -3.88 14.02
N PRO A 133 -4.78 -4.65 13.74
CA PRO A 133 -5.81 -4.23 12.80
C PRO A 133 -6.38 -2.85 13.11
N GLN A 134 -6.60 -2.52 14.39
CA GLN A 134 -7.12 -1.21 14.78
C GLN A 134 -6.12 -0.08 14.49
N THR A 135 -4.83 -0.31 14.72
CA THR A 135 -3.78 0.67 14.39
C THR A 135 -3.75 0.95 12.89
N VAL A 136 -3.85 -0.11 12.09
CA VAL A 136 -3.89 0.01 10.62
C VAL A 136 -5.12 0.79 10.16
N LEU A 137 -6.31 0.46 10.70
CA LEU A 137 -7.55 1.16 10.35
C LEU A 137 -7.51 2.63 10.73
N ASN A 138 -7.02 2.96 11.91
CA ASN A 138 -6.88 4.36 12.34
C ASN A 138 -5.93 5.15 11.40
N ALA A 139 -4.87 4.52 10.91
CA ALA A 139 -3.94 5.16 9.97
C ALA A 139 -4.53 5.29 8.56
N ALA A 140 -5.41 4.38 8.15
CA ALA A 140 -6.09 4.40 6.85
C ALA A 140 -7.32 5.33 6.83
N ASP A 141 -7.92 5.63 7.97
CA ASP A 141 -9.18 6.38 8.12
C ASP A 141 -9.22 7.69 7.31
N PRO A 142 -8.17 8.54 7.28
CA PRO A 142 -8.18 9.77 6.47
C PRO A 142 -8.36 9.55 4.96
N PHE A 143 -8.11 8.33 4.49
CA PHE A 143 -8.14 7.95 3.07
C PHE A 143 -9.36 7.12 2.68
N ILE A 144 -10.33 6.97 3.59
CA ILE A 144 -11.55 6.16 3.40
C ILE A 144 -12.76 6.99 3.83
N VAL A 145 -13.86 6.89 3.09
CA VAL A 145 -15.09 7.62 3.41
C VAL A 145 -15.89 6.91 4.50
N GLU A 146 -15.91 5.57 4.48
CA GLU A 146 -16.67 4.75 5.42
C GLU A 146 -15.97 4.62 6.77
N ASN A 147 -16.72 4.70 7.86
CA ASN A 147 -16.23 4.38 9.19
C ASN A 147 -16.06 2.87 9.34
N ILE A 148 -14.83 2.42 9.58
CA ILE A 148 -14.49 1.01 9.77
C ILE A 148 -13.92 0.81 11.18
N THR A 149 -14.38 -0.25 11.85
CA THR A 149 -13.81 -0.67 13.14
C THR A 149 -13.37 -2.12 13.05
N ALA A 150 -12.22 -2.43 13.64
CA ALA A 150 -11.80 -3.82 13.83
C ALA A 150 -12.66 -4.47 14.92
N ILE A 151 -13.20 -5.64 14.62
CA ILE A 151 -13.90 -6.48 15.58
C ILE A 151 -13.04 -7.72 15.88
N ASN A 152 -13.00 -8.13 17.15
CA ASN A 152 -12.24 -9.30 17.62
C ASN A 152 -10.71 -9.18 17.45
N THR A 153 -10.15 -8.05 17.85
CA THR A 153 -8.68 -7.86 17.94
C THR A 153 -8.16 -8.16 19.33
#